data_1e0a4fd6043823aeda31f3e366a0ab71
#
_entry.id   1e0a4fd6043823aeda31f3e366a0ab71
#
_cell.length_a   1.000
_cell.length_b   1.000
_cell.length_c   1.000
_cell.angle_alpha   90.00
_cell.angle_beta   90.00
_cell.angle_gamma   90.00
#
_symmetry.space_group_name_H-M   'P 1'
#
loop_
_entity.id
_entity.type
_entity.pdbx_description
1 polymer ?
#
loop_
_entity_poly.entity_id
_entity_poly.type
_entity_poly.pdbx_seq_one_letter_code
_entity_poly.pdbx_strand_id
1 'polypeptide(L)'
;MKLTNIKLIGLCAGMILTIASFGVYAGESHMAEALKHAQAAVKADDGKGVAKHADAAKTHAQTASEHLSAGITSLNDAIDHGKLDHTDLAKKSAEEAVTHLKAAQ
;
A
#
# COMPACT_ATOMS: atom_id res chain seq x y z
N MET A 1 -18.80 -24.05 9.34
CA MET A 1 -17.44 -23.62 9.12
C MET A 1 -17.10 -23.32 7.68
N LYS A 2 -17.34 -24.25 6.77
CA LYS A 2 -17.08 -24.05 5.34
C LYS A 2 -17.88 -22.92 4.72
N LEU A 3 -19.13 -22.76 5.14
CA LEU A 3 -20.02 -21.68 4.66
C LEU A 3 -19.51 -20.29 5.04
N THR A 4 -18.91 -20.18 6.21
CA THR A 4 -18.36 -18.91 6.69
C THR A 4 -17.15 -18.48 5.85
N ASN A 5 -16.33 -19.45 5.47
CA ASN A 5 -15.16 -19.21 4.63
C ASN A 5 -15.56 -18.74 3.22
N ILE A 6 -16.64 -19.31 2.69
CA ILE A 6 -17.14 -18.91 1.37
C ILE A 6 -17.64 -17.47 1.39
N LYS A 7 -18.30 -17.06 2.47
CA LYS A 7 -18.75 -15.66 2.62
C LYS A 7 -17.58 -14.69 2.68
N LEU A 8 -16.53 -15.06 3.38
CA LEU A 8 -15.30 -14.25 3.45
C LEU A 8 -14.65 -14.11 2.08
N ILE A 9 -14.61 -15.20 1.33
CA ILE A 9 -14.05 -15.19 -0.02
C ILE A 9 -14.86 -14.26 -0.93
N GLY A 10 -16.16 -14.26 -0.81
CA GLY A 10 -17.02 -13.37 -1.57
C GLY A 10 -16.76 -11.89 -1.27
N LEU A 11 -16.52 -11.57 -0.01
CA LEU A 11 -16.18 -10.20 0.40
C LEU A 11 -14.82 -9.78 -0.17
N CYS A 12 -13.84 -10.67 -0.11
CA CYS A 12 -12.53 -10.41 -0.68
C CYS A 12 -12.60 -10.19 -2.19
N ALA A 13 -13.45 -10.93 -2.88
CA ALA A 13 -13.65 -10.75 -4.31
C ALA A 13 -14.19 -9.35 -4.66
N GLY A 14 -15.09 -8.81 -3.84
CA GLY A 14 -15.59 -7.45 -4.01
C GLY A 14 -14.49 -6.40 -3.84
N MET A 15 -13.60 -6.61 -2.89
CA MET A 15 -12.46 -5.72 -2.68
C MET A 15 -11.45 -5.80 -3.83
N ILE A 16 -11.28 -6.98 -4.42
CA ILE A 16 -10.39 -7.14 -5.58
C ILE A 16 -10.81 -6.23 -6.73
N LEU A 17 -12.09 -6.18 -7.02
CA LEU A 17 -12.61 -5.34 -8.09
C LEU A 17 -12.33 -3.85 -7.86
N THR A 18 -12.47 -3.41 -6.62
CA THR A 18 -12.21 -2.01 -6.28
C THR A 18 -10.73 -1.65 -6.46
N ILE A 19 -9.86 -2.57 -6.08
CA ILE A 19 -8.41 -2.34 -6.14
C ILE A 19 -7.87 -2.50 -7.55
N ALA A 20 -8.44 -3.40 -8.33
CA ALA A 20 -8.08 -3.54 -9.74
C ALA A 20 -8.27 -2.22 -10.48
N SER A 21 -9.30 -1.44 -10.12
CA SER A 21 -9.54 -0.13 -10.71
C SER A 21 -8.42 0.87 -10.38
N PHE A 22 -7.90 0.83 -9.16
CA PHE A 22 -6.76 1.67 -8.78
C PHE A 22 -5.44 1.16 -9.33
N GLY A 23 -5.26 -0.15 -9.43
CA GLY A 23 -4.07 -0.77 -9.95
C GLY A 23 -3.75 -0.37 -11.38
N VAL A 24 -4.75 -0.03 -12.16
CA VAL A 24 -4.58 0.44 -13.55
C VAL A 24 -3.77 1.74 -13.60
N TYR A 25 -3.94 2.62 -12.62
CA TYR A 25 -3.21 3.89 -12.57
C TYR A 25 -1.83 3.76 -11.99
N ALA A 26 -1.69 2.98 -10.95
CA ALA A 26 -0.45 2.91 -10.18
C ALA A 26 0.56 1.93 -10.79
N GLY A 27 0.14 1.01 -11.66
CA GLY A 27 0.98 -0.04 -12.20
C GLY A 27 1.50 -0.97 -11.11
N GLU A 28 2.52 -0.55 -10.37
CA GLU A 28 3.20 -1.38 -9.38
C GLU A 28 3.05 -0.85 -7.96
N SER A 29 1.82 -0.65 -7.53
CA SER A 29 1.55 -0.23 -6.16
C SER A 29 1.89 -1.35 -5.17
N HIS A 30 2.70 -1.04 -4.17
CA HIS A 30 3.01 -1.99 -3.10
C HIS A 30 1.76 -2.37 -2.32
N MET A 31 0.84 -1.44 -2.10
CA MET A 31 -0.43 -1.75 -1.43
C MET A 31 -1.29 -2.68 -2.26
N ALA A 32 -1.36 -2.46 -3.57
CA ALA A 32 -2.09 -3.34 -4.48
C ALA A 32 -1.49 -4.75 -4.50
N GLU A 33 -0.17 -4.85 -4.54
CA GLU A 33 0.52 -6.14 -4.49
C GLU A 33 0.32 -6.84 -3.13
N ALA A 34 0.41 -6.10 -2.03
CA ALA A 34 0.14 -6.65 -0.71
C ALA A 34 -1.25 -7.25 -0.63
N LEU A 35 -2.25 -6.55 -1.13
CA LEU A 35 -3.62 -7.03 -1.11
C LEU A 35 -3.81 -8.24 -2.02
N LYS A 36 -3.21 -8.22 -3.20
CA LYS A 36 -3.24 -9.34 -4.14
C LYS A 36 -2.67 -10.61 -3.51
N HIS A 37 -1.53 -10.49 -2.83
CA HIS A 37 -0.94 -11.63 -2.14
C HIS A 37 -1.78 -12.08 -0.94
N ALA A 38 -2.33 -11.15 -0.18
CA ALA A 38 -3.22 -11.50 0.93
C ALA A 38 -4.45 -12.28 0.43
N GLN A 39 -5.01 -11.87 -0.69
CA GLN A 39 -6.13 -12.58 -1.31
C GLN A 39 -5.71 -13.96 -1.83
N ALA A 40 -4.52 -14.09 -2.39
CA ALA A 40 -3.97 -15.36 -2.79
C ALA A 40 -3.77 -16.30 -1.59
N ALA A 41 -3.36 -15.74 -0.45
CA ALA A 41 -3.26 -16.52 0.79
C ALA A 41 -4.61 -17.10 1.22
N VAL A 42 -5.68 -16.32 1.09
CA VAL A 42 -7.05 -16.79 1.41
C VAL A 42 -7.45 -17.95 0.52
N LYS A 43 -7.01 -17.97 -0.72
CA LYS A 43 -7.37 -18.99 -1.71
C LYS A 43 -6.44 -20.21 -1.72
N ALA A 44 -5.33 -20.17 -1.02
CA ALA A 44 -4.37 -21.26 -1.00
C ALA A 44 -4.96 -22.52 -0.36
N ASP A 45 -4.61 -23.67 -0.90
CA ASP A 45 -5.18 -24.96 -0.47
C ASP A 45 -4.50 -25.54 0.76
N ASP A 46 -3.27 -25.12 1.04
CA ASP A 46 -2.51 -25.64 2.18
C ASP A 46 -1.83 -24.53 2.99
N GLY A 47 -1.36 -24.88 4.18
CA GLY A 47 -0.71 -23.92 5.07
C GLY A 47 0.57 -23.33 4.52
N LYS A 48 1.31 -24.07 3.73
CA LYS A 48 2.54 -23.56 3.10
C LYS A 48 2.23 -22.49 2.06
N GLY A 49 1.20 -22.69 1.27
CA GLY A 49 0.73 -21.70 0.29
C GLY A 49 0.25 -20.44 0.98
N VAL A 50 -0.52 -20.60 2.06
CA VAL A 50 -0.98 -19.46 2.88
C VAL A 50 0.22 -18.67 3.41
N ALA A 51 1.19 -19.35 4.01
CA ALA A 51 2.37 -18.71 4.61
C ALA A 51 3.20 -17.97 3.56
N LYS A 52 3.40 -18.57 2.39
CA LYS A 52 4.17 -17.95 1.30
C LYS A 52 3.53 -16.66 0.82
N HIS A 53 2.23 -16.69 0.56
CA HIS A 53 1.52 -15.50 0.10
C HIS A 53 1.39 -14.45 1.19
N ALA A 54 1.16 -14.86 2.43
CA ALA A 54 1.11 -13.93 3.55
C ALA A 54 2.44 -13.22 3.76
N ASP A 55 3.56 -13.92 3.61
CA ASP A 55 4.89 -13.34 3.73
C ASP A 55 5.15 -12.32 2.61
N ALA A 56 4.77 -12.65 1.38
CA ALA A 56 4.88 -11.71 0.27
C ALA A 56 4.02 -10.46 0.50
N ALA A 57 2.78 -10.63 0.98
CA ALA A 57 1.90 -9.53 1.33
C ALA A 57 2.53 -8.63 2.40
N LYS A 58 3.11 -9.24 3.43
CA LYS A 58 3.80 -8.53 4.50
C LYS A 58 4.94 -7.68 3.96
N THR A 59 5.77 -8.24 3.08
CA THR A 59 6.90 -7.54 2.49
C THR A 59 6.45 -6.29 1.73
N HIS A 60 5.44 -6.41 0.89
CA HIS A 60 4.90 -5.26 0.16
C HIS A 60 4.28 -4.23 1.10
N ALA A 61 3.58 -4.66 2.13
CA ALA A 61 2.99 -3.76 3.12
C ALA A 61 4.08 -3.00 3.90
N GLN A 62 5.17 -3.66 4.24
CA GLN A 62 6.31 -3.01 4.90
C GLN A 62 6.95 -1.96 4.01
N THR A 63 7.16 -2.27 2.74
CA THR A 63 7.70 -1.31 1.77
C THR A 63 6.77 -0.09 1.64
N ALA A 64 5.47 -0.29 1.56
CA ALA A 64 4.51 0.81 1.55
C ALA A 64 4.62 1.65 2.82
N SER A 65 4.76 1.02 3.98
CA SER A 65 4.92 1.72 5.26
C SER A 65 6.19 2.58 5.29
N GLU A 66 7.29 2.09 4.73
CA GLU A 66 8.53 2.86 4.63
C GLU A 66 8.34 4.10 3.76
N HIS A 67 7.68 3.97 2.63
CA HIS A 67 7.37 5.12 1.78
C HIS A 67 6.44 6.12 2.48
N LEU A 68 5.45 5.65 3.23
CA LEU A 68 4.58 6.53 4.02
C LEU A 68 5.39 7.30 5.07
N SER A 69 6.30 6.64 5.77
CA SER A 69 7.16 7.29 6.76
C SER A 69 8.05 8.35 6.12
N ALA A 70 8.64 8.04 4.97
CA ALA A 70 9.45 8.99 4.22
C ALA A 70 8.61 10.19 3.75
N GLY A 71 7.39 9.94 3.31
CA GLY A 71 6.45 11.00 2.93
C GLY A 71 6.12 11.92 4.10
N ILE A 72 5.89 11.38 5.27
CA ILE A 72 5.62 12.15 6.49
C ILE A 72 6.82 13.02 6.84
N THR A 73 8.04 12.48 6.75
CA THR A 73 9.26 13.24 7.01
C THR A 73 9.37 14.42 6.05
N SER A 74 9.15 14.20 4.76
CA SER A 74 9.18 15.26 3.77
C SER A 74 8.10 16.32 4.00
N LEU A 75 6.92 15.91 4.46
CA LEU A 75 5.85 16.84 4.82
C LEU A 75 6.23 17.70 6.04
N ASN A 76 6.89 17.12 7.02
CA ASN A 76 7.39 17.88 8.17
C ASN A 76 8.41 18.93 7.74
N ASP A 77 9.32 18.55 6.85
CA ASP A 77 10.29 19.51 6.29
C ASP A 77 9.59 20.64 5.52
N ALA A 78 8.57 20.30 4.75
CA ALA A 78 7.78 21.29 4.03
C ALA A 78 7.11 22.27 5.01
N ILE A 79 6.56 21.77 6.11
CA ILE A 79 5.94 22.59 7.15
C ILE A 79 6.98 23.53 7.78
N ASP A 80 8.13 23.01 8.15
CA ASP A 80 9.17 23.79 8.80
C ASP A 80 9.72 24.88 7.87
N HIS A 81 10.00 24.55 6.61
CA HIS A 81 10.43 25.54 5.63
C HIS A 81 9.34 26.57 5.34
N GLY A 82 8.09 26.13 5.29
CA GLY A 82 6.96 27.05 5.09
C GLY A 82 6.81 28.06 6.21
N LYS A 83 6.99 27.62 7.47
CA LYS A 83 6.95 28.52 8.63
C LYS A 83 8.06 29.57 8.62
N LEU A 84 9.17 29.26 7.98
CA LEU A 84 10.31 30.17 7.85
C LEU A 84 10.28 30.99 6.55
N ASP A 85 9.18 30.94 5.81
CA ASP A 85 9.02 31.60 4.51
C ASP A 85 10.05 31.17 3.45
N HIS A 86 10.64 29.99 3.63
CA HIS A 86 11.49 29.35 2.64
C HIS A 86 10.63 28.64 1.60
N THR A 87 9.91 29.40 0.80
CA THR A 87 8.87 28.89 -0.10
C THR A 87 9.37 27.83 -1.09
N ASP A 88 10.54 28.07 -1.70
CA ASP A 88 11.07 27.12 -2.69
C ASP A 88 11.47 25.80 -2.05
N LEU A 89 12.07 25.84 -0.86
CA LEU A 89 12.43 24.64 -0.12
C LEU A 89 11.18 23.88 0.36
N ALA A 90 10.18 24.62 0.82
CA ALA A 90 8.91 24.04 1.24
C ALA A 90 8.24 23.29 0.08
N LYS A 91 8.21 23.90 -1.09
CA LYS A 91 7.63 23.25 -2.29
C LYS A 91 8.42 22.02 -2.69
N LYS A 92 9.74 22.09 -2.66
CA LYS A 92 10.60 20.94 -2.98
C LYS A 92 10.33 19.77 -2.04
N SER A 93 10.28 20.02 -0.74
CA SER A 93 9.97 18.99 0.25
C SER A 93 8.57 18.41 0.04
N ALA A 94 7.59 19.25 -0.31
CA ALA A 94 6.25 18.78 -0.63
C ALA A 94 6.23 17.91 -1.88
N GLU A 95 7.02 18.21 -2.90
CA GLU A 95 7.15 17.37 -4.09
C GLU A 95 7.78 16.01 -3.76
N GLU A 96 8.78 15.99 -2.90
CA GLU A 96 9.36 14.73 -2.40
C GLU A 96 8.32 13.90 -1.65
N ALA A 97 7.50 14.55 -0.83
CA ALA A 97 6.40 13.87 -0.14
C ALA A 97 5.42 13.24 -1.14
N VAL A 98 5.05 13.96 -2.20
CA VAL A 98 4.18 13.42 -3.26
C VAL A 98 4.79 12.16 -3.87
N THR A 99 6.09 12.18 -4.16
CA THR A 99 6.80 11.02 -4.72
C THR A 99 6.72 9.81 -3.79
N HIS A 100 7.01 10.02 -2.51
CA HIS A 100 6.96 8.93 -1.52
C HIS A 100 5.54 8.41 -1.31
N LEU A 101 4.55 9.29 -1.23
CA LEU A 101 3.16 8.89 -1.04
C LEU A 101 2.63 8.10 -2.24
N LYS A 102 3.01 8.49 -3.44
CA LYS A 102 2.68 7.71 -4.64
C LYS A 102 3.34 6.33 -4.63
N ALA A 103 4.59 6.27 -4.20
CA ALA A 103 5.32 5.00 -4.11
C ALA A 103 4.71 4.05 -3.07
N ALA A 104 4.06 4.59 -2.04
CA ALA A 104 3.38 3.80 -1.01
C ALA A 104 2.11 3.13 -1.54
N GLN A 105 1.47 3.72 -2.50
CA GLN A 105 0.26 3.14 -3.10
C GLN A 105 0.59 1.86 -3.84
#